data_9fe7e3f34ef176b6c55c7fbaa5c119c1
#
_entry.id   9fe7e3f34ef176b6c55c7fbaa5c119c1
#
_cell.length_a   1.000
_cell.length_b   1.000
_cell.length_c   1.000
_cell.angle_alpha   90.00
_cell.angle_beta   90.00
_cell.angle_gamma   90.00
#
_symmetry.space_group_name_H-M   'P 1'
#
loop_
_entity.id
_entity.type
_entity.pdbx_description
1 polymer ?
#
loop_
_entity_poly.entity_id
_entity_poly.type
_entity_poly.pdbx_seq_one_letter_code
_entity_poly.pdbx_strand_id
1 'polypeptide(L)'
;MNSITKFAVKYPVSVLMLTLAVCLLGTISYNKLGTDLFPDLKNPALYVEVKSGQRPPEEVEKLITTNVESTAARQEGVKSVYSVTKVGYTKVTVEYGWDQDMDAAFLDLQRSVSSLTQDETIEEVNVTRYDANATPIMTIALTHNEVKDMNELRKIAENYMRNELVRVDG
;
A
#
# COMPACT_ATOMS: atom_id res chain seq x y z
N MET A 1 -31.31 -9.94 -48.21
CA MET A 1 -31.25 -8.75 -47.31
C MET A 1 -31.54 -9.24 -45.91
N ASN A 2 -30.64 -9.03 -44.98
CA ASN A 2 -30.75 -9.51 -43.61
C ASN A 2 -31.95 -8.88 -42.90
N SER A 3 -32.62 -9.63 -42.03
CA SER A 3 -33.80 -9.18 -41.26
C SER A 3 -33.56 -7.87 -40.50
N ILE A 4 -32.31 -7.65 -40.03
CA ILE A 4 -31.88 -6.43 -39.34
C ILE A 4 -31.94 -5.19 -40.23
N THR A 5 -31.50 -5.30 -41.49
CA THR A 5 -31.54 -4.19 -42.44
C THR A 5 -32.97 -3.78 -42.80
N LYS A 6 -33.89 -4.78 -42.99
CA LYS A 6 -35.30 -4.51 -43.21
C LYS A 6 -35.96 -3.84 -42.00
N PHE A 7 -35.61 -4.23 -40.79
CA PHE A 7 -36.12 -3.62 -39.57
C PHE A 7 -35.65 -2.16 -39.44
N ALA A 8 -34.38 -1.91 -39.71
CA ALA A 8 -33.80 -0.55 -39.62
C ALA A 8 -34.47 0.43 -40.61
N VAL A 9 -34.74 -0.02 -41.84
CA VAL A 9 -35.41 0.83 -42.84
C VAL A 9 -36.90 1.02 -42.52
N LYS A 10 -37.54 0.03 -41.88
CA LYS A 10 -38.98 0.10 -41.55
C LYS A 10 -39.23 0.98 -40.30
N TYR A 11 -38.26 1.03 -39.34
CA TYR A 11 -38.44 1.75 -38.09
C TYR A 11 -37.23 2.69 -37.80
N PRO A 12 -37.02 3.73 -38.63
CA PRO A 12 -35.83 4.58 -38.52
C PRO A 12 -35.75 5.34 -37.19
N VAL A 13 -36.90 5.76 -36.64
CA VAL A 13 -36.93 6.49 -35.35
C VAL A 13 -36.50 5.60 -34.20
N SER A 14 -36.92 4.34 -34.17
CA SER A 14 -36.54 3.38 -33.13
C SER A 14 -35.02 3.08 -33.16
N VAL A 15 -34.48 2.93 -34.37
CA VAL A 15 -33.04 2.73 -34.54
C VAL A 15 -32.23 3.95 -34.07
N LEU A 16 -32.69 5.16 -34.44
CA LEU A 16 -32.05 6.41 -34.03
C LEU A 16 -32.07 6.56 -32.51
N MET A 17 -33.20 6.30 -31.84
CA MET A 17 -33.31 6.33 -30.38
C MET A 17 -32.42 5.31 -29.70
N LEU A 18 -32.33 4.09 -30.24
CA LEU A 18 -31.45 3.05 -29.71
C LEU A 18 -29.97 3.47 -29.81
N THR A 19 -29.59 4.00 -31.00
CA THR A 19 -28.20 4.48 -31.20
C THR A 19 -27.87 5.62 -30.24
N LEU A 20 -28.79 6.56 -30.07
CA LEU A 20 -28.60 7.69 -29.15
C LEU A 20 -28.46 7.23 -27.68
N ALA A 21 -29.28 6.24 -27.28
CA ALA A 21 -29.16 5.65 -25.92
C ALA A 21 -27.81 4.96 -25.71
N VAL A 22 -27.32 4.22 -26.70
CA VAL A 22 -26.00 3.56 -26.65
C VAL A 22 -24.87 4.61 -26.57
N CYS A 23 -24.96 5.67 -27.36
CA CYS A 23 -23.97 6.77 -27.32
C CYS A 23 -23.96 7.48 -25.96
N LEU A 24 -25.13 7.75 -25.38
CA LEU A 24 -25.24 8.36 -24.05
C LEU A 24 -24.63 7.45 -22.97
N LEU A 25 -24.97 6.16 -22.96
CA LEU A 25 -24.39 5.21 -22.02
C LEU A 25 -22.86 5.09 -22.19
N GLY A 26 -22.38 5.08 -23.44
CA GLY A 26 -20.97 5.06 -23.76
C GLY A 26 -20.23 6.29 -23.21
N THR A 27 -20.82 7.48 -23.37
CA THR A 27 -20.24 8.73 -22.86
C THR A 27 -20.19 8.74 -21.33
N ILE A 28 -21.26 8.29 -20.67
CA ILE A 28 -21.31 8.20 -19.19
C ILE A 28 -20.26 7.19 -18.69
N SER A 29 -20.15 6.04 -19.34
CA SER A 29 -19.17 5.01 -18.97
C SER A 29 -17.74 5.48 -19.18
N TYR A 30 -17.48 6.20 -20.26
CA TYR A 30 -16.16 6.78 -20.55
C TYR A 30 -15.71 7.77 -19.47
N ASN A 31 -16.61 8.66 -19.02
CA ASN A 31 -16.31 9.62 -17.96
C ASN A 31 -16.15 8.99 -16.56
N LYS A 32 -16.67 7.77 -16.38
CA LYS A 32 -16.50 7.01 -15.12
C LYS A 32 -15.32 6.04 -15.14
N LEU A 33 -14.63 5.90 -16.27
CA LEU A 33 -13.43 5.09 -16.34
C LEU A 33 -12.32 5.79 -15.56
N GLY A 34 -11.99 5.24 -14.39
CA GLY A 34 -10.79 5.63 -13.65
C GLY A 34 -9.55 5.25 -14.48
N THR A 35 -8.63 6.17 -14.61
CA THR A 35 -7.32 5.88 -15.22
C THR A 35 -6.32 5.67 -14.09
N ASP A 36 -6.22 4.44 -13.60
CA ASP A 36 -5.13 4.06 -12.72
C ASP A 36 -3.88 3.78 -13.54
N LEU A 37 -2.77 4.38 -13.12
CA LEU A 37 -1.48 4.27 -13.80
C LEU A 37 -0.94 2.83 -13.74
N PHE A 38 -1.31 2.10 -12.69
CA PHE A 38 -0.98 0.69 -12.50
C PHE A 38 -2.25 -0.09 -12.11
N PRO A 39 -2.45 -1.28 -12.68
CA PRO A 39 -3.47 -2.18 -12.14
C PRO A 39 -3.14 -2.46 -10.67
N ASP A 40 -4.16 -2.67 -9.84
CA ASP A 40 -4.02 -3.09 -8.44
C ASP A 40 -3.22 -4.40 -8.36
N LEU A 41 -1.89 -4.27 -8.47
CA LEU A 41 -0.97 -5.37 -8.20
C LEU A 41 -0.95 -5.56 -6.68
N LYS A 42 -1.91 -6.33 -6.19
CA LYS A 42 -1.90 -6.82 -4.82
C LYS A 42 -0.73 -7.78 -4.68
N ASN A 43 0.48 -7.24 -4.51
CA ASN A 43 1.62 -8.08 -4.18
C ASN A 43 1.33 -8.76 -2.84
N PRO A 44 1.21 -10.10 -2.78
CA PRO A 44 0.91 -10.82 -1.56
C PRO A 44 2.14 -10.84 -0.63
N ALA A 45 2.57 -9.67 -0.18
CA ALA A 45 3.69 -9.50 0.72
C ALA A 45 3.32 -8.64 1.93
N LEU A 46 3.80 -9.04 3.10
CA LEU A 46 3.75 -8.29 4.35
C LEU A 46 5.15 -7.91 4.78
N TYR A 47 5.26 -6.76 5.42
CA TYR A 47 6.51 -6.26 5.97
C TYR A 47 6.41 -6.19 7.50
N VAL A 48 7.41 -6.73 8.17
CA VAL A 48 7.60 -6.58 9.61
C VAL A 48 8.82 -5.68 9.81
N GLU A 49 8.59 -4.50 10.36
CA GLU A 49 9.66 -3.54 10.68
C GLU A 49 9.86 -3.51 12.19
N VAL A 50 11.09 -3.73 12.63
CA VAL A 50 11.46 -3.74 14.04
C VAL A 50 12.56 -2.73 14.28
N LYS A 51 12.37 -1.87 15.29
CA LYS A 51 13.37 -0.94 15.80
C LYS A 51 13.90 -1.42 17.15
N SER A 52 15.20 -1.36 17.33
CA SER A 52 15.91 -1.90 18.52
C SER A 52 16.99 -0.97 19.05
N GLY A 53 16.81 0.33 18.93
CA GLY A 53 17.80 1.32 19.34
C GLY A 53 19.09 1.28 18.51
N GLN A 54 20.18 1.81 19.05
CA GLN A 54 21.48 1.86 18.36
C GLN A 54 22.29 0.58 18.63
N ARG A 55 21.93 -0.53 17.97
CA ARG A 55 22.65 -1.82 18.07
C ARG A 55 23.35 -2.13 16.76
N PRO A 56 24.53 -2.80 16.79
CA PRO A 56 25.18 -3.29 15.59
C PRO A 56 24.31 -4.26 14.80
N PRO A 57 24.37 -4.30 13.46
CA PRO A 57 23.55 -5.18 12.62
C PRO A 57 23.66 -6.65 12.99
N GLU A 58 24.85 -7.13 13.34
CA GLU A 58 25.10 -8.53 13.71
C GLU A 58 24.36 -8.94 14.99
N GLU A 59 24.23 -8.01 15.94
CA GLU A 59 23.48 -8.22 17.19
C GLU A 59 21.97 -8.19 16.90
N VAL A 60 21.49 -7.24 16.10
CA VAL A 60 20.09 -7.15 15.67
C VAL A 60 19.68 -8.41 14.91
N GLU A 61 20.52 -8.88 14.00
CA GLU A 61 20.29 -10.11 13.23
C GLU A 61 20.12 -11.33 14.14
N LYS A 62 21.06 -11.53 15.07
CA LYS A 62 21.07 -12.69 15.94
C LYS A 62 19.91 -12.70 16.96
N LEU A 63 19.61 -11.56 17.57
CA LEU A 63 18.63 -11.48 18.67
C LEU A 63 17.21 -11.30 18.16
N ILE A 64 17.02 -10.54 17.07
CA ILE A 64 15.71 -10.09 16.63
C ILE A 64 15.36 -10.69 15.28
N THR A 65 16.17 -10.44 14.24
CA THR A 65 15.84 -10.80 12.86
C THR A 65 15.57 -12.29 12.70
N THR A 66 16.44 -13.15 13.22
CA THR A 66 16.30 -14.61 13.16
C THR A 66 15.01 -15.09 13.85
N ASN A 67 14.62 -14.48 14.95
CA ASN A 67 13.40 -14.82 15.67
C ASN A 67 12.14 -14.40 14.90
N VAL A 68 12.16 -13.20 14.31
CA VAL A 68 11.05 -12.70 13.47
C VAL A 68 10.91 -13.55 12.21
N GLU A 69 12.02 -13.84 11.51
CA GLU A 69 12.03 -14.70 10.32
C GLU A 69 11.47 -16.10 10.62
N SER A 70 11.94 -16.72 11.69
CA SER A 70 11.49 -18.06 12.08
C SER A 70 10.01 -18.08 12.48
N THR A 71 9.51 -17.00 13.06
CA THR A 71 8.08 -16.84 13.42
C THR A 71 7.24 -16.61 12.17
N ALA A 72 7.71 -15.78 11.26
CA ALA A 72 7.05 -15.50 9.98
C ALA A 72 7.02 -16.74 9.07
N ALA A 73 8.12 -17.49 8.99
CA ALA A 73 8.21 -18.68 8.15
C ALA A 73 7.27 -19.83 8.56
N ARG A 74 6.77 -19.80 9.81
CA ARG A 74 5.79 -20.77 10.28
C ARG A 74 4.35 -20.44 9.99
N GLN A 75 4.08 -19.25 9.41
CA GLN A 75 2.73 -18.84 9.07
C GLN A 75 2.21 -19.63 7.85
N GLU A 76 0.91 -19.88 7.83
CA GLU A 76 0.26 -20.58 6.74
C GLU A 76 0.31 -19.74 5.45
N GLY A 77 0.59 -20.40 4.32
CA GLY A 77 0.63 -19.77 3.00
C GLY A 77 1.90 -18.98 2.68
N VAL A 78 2.89 -18.94 3.58
CA VAL A 78 4.19 -18.29 3.33
C VAL A 78 4.99 -19.08 2.30
N LYS A 79 5.48 -18.37 1.27
CA LYS A 79 6.34 -18.91 0.22
C LYS A 79 7.81 -18.62 0.45
N SER A 80 8.12 -17.37 0.83
CA SER A 80 9.49 -16.95 1.09
C SER A 80 9.52 -15.89 2.19
N VAL A 81 10.64 -15.87 2.92
CA VAL A 81 10.95 -14.85 3.92
C VAL A 81 12.37 -14.38 3.67
N TYR A 82 12.56 -13.07 3.62
CA TYR A 82 13.88 -12.46 3.54
C TYR A 82 13.93 -11.16 4.34
N SER A 83 15.11 -10.80 4.81
CA SER A 83 15.27 -9.64 5.65
C SER A 83 16.40 -8.72 5.20
N VAL A 84 16.33 -7.48 5.65
CA VAL A 84 17.39 -6.49 5.56
C VAL A 84 17.61 -5.89 6.94
N THR A 85 18.79 -6.14 7.50
CA THR A 85 19.17 -5.65 8.82
C THR A 85 20.16 -4.49 8.70
N LYS A 86 19.92 -3.45 9.49
CA LYS A 86 20.77 -2.25 9.61
C LYS A 86 21.01 -1.95 11.09
N VAL A 87 21.81 -0.92 11.37
CA VAL A 87 22.01 -0.45 12.75
C VAL A 87 20.66 -0.13 13.38
N GLY A 88 20.30 -0.85 14.44
CA GLY A 88 19.09 -0.64 15.23
C GLY A 88 17.75 -0.88 14.49
N TYR A 89 17.76 -1.49 13.31
CA TYR A 89 16.58 -1.66 12.49
C TYR A 89 16.65 -2.94 11.66
N THR A 90 15.57 -3.68 11.62
CA THR A 90 15.41 -4.78 10.67
C THR A 90 14.05 -4.69 9.97
N LYS A 91 14.04 -5.03 8.70
CA LYS A 91 12.83 -5.18 7.88
C LYS A 91 12.78 -6.60 7.35
N VAL A 92 11.79 -7.35 7.77
CA VAL A 92 11.51 -8.70 7.30
C VAL A 92 10.36 -8.64 6.31
N THR A 93 10.57 -9.18 5.12
CA THR A 93 9.57 -9.29 4.07
C THR A 93 9.07 -10.71 4.01
N VAL A 94 7.77 -10.89 4.09
CA VAL A 94 7.09 -12.18 4.06
C VAL A 94 6.22 -12.26 2.82
N GLU A 95 6.56 -13.14 1.89
CA GLU A 95 5.80 -13.34 0.65
C GLU A 95 4.85 -14.52 0.79
N TYR A 96 3.61 -14.33 0.38
CA TYR A 96 2.55 -15.33 0.42
C TYR A 96 2.17 -15.85 -0.97
N GLY A 97 1.34 -16.89 -1.01
CA GLY A 97 0.70 -17.33 -2.25
C GLY A 97 -0.33 -16.33 -2.75
N TRP A 98 -0.56 -16.30 -4.07
CA TRP A 98 -1.56 -15.42 -4.70
C TRP A 98 -3.00 -15.75 -4.30
N ASP A 99 -3.24 -16.94 -3.80
CA ASP A 99 -4.50 -17.50 -3.34
C ASP A 99 -4.75 -17.26 -1.84
N GLN A 100 -3.78 -16.66 -1.13
CA GLN A 100 -3.87 -16.41 0.31
C GLN A 100 -4.75 -15.20 0.62
N ASP A 101 -5.59 -15.35 1.66
CA ASP A 101 -6.31 -14.21 2.24
C ASP A 101 -5.33 -13.32 3.02
N MET A 102 -4.99 -12.18 2.43
CA MET A 102 -4.02 -11.25 3.00
C MET A 102 -4.54 -10.52 4.24
N ASP A 103 -5.87 -10.47 4.47
CA ASP A 103 -6.44 -9.89 5.68
C ASP A 103 -6.24 -10.81 6.86
N ALA A 104 -6.51 -12.10 6.68
CA ALA A 104 -6.26 -13.12 7.67
C ALA A 104 -4.76 -13.25 7.96
N ALA A 105 -3.92 -13.35 6.91
CA ALA A 105 -2.47 -13.45 7.03
C ALA A 105 -1.85 -12.26 7.80
N PHE A 106 -2.33 -11.05 7.56
CA PHE A 106 -1.89 -9.85 8.28
C PHE A 106 -2.18 -9.95 9.78
N LEU A 107 -3.41 -10.33 10.16
CA LEU A 107 -3.80 -10.46 11.56
C LEU A 107 -3.02 -11.55 12.27
N ASP A 108 -2.79 -12.68 11.61
CA ASP A 108 -2.05 -13.81 12.19
C ASP A 108 -0.58 -13.50 12.37
N LEU A 109 0.04 -12.85 11.36
CA LEU A 109 1.42 -12.38 11.47
C LEU A 109 1.56 -11.33 12.56
N GLN A 110 0.64 -10.36 12.63
CA GLN A 110 0.65 -9.32 13.67
C GLN A 110 0.56 -9.91 15.07
N ARG A 111 -0.33 -10.89 15.31
CA ARG A 111 -0.45 -11.59 16.60
C ARG A 111 0.83 -12.33 16.97
N SER A 112 1.40 -13.04 15.99
CA SER A 112 2.59 -13.86 16.22
C SER A 112 3.82 -13.00 16.52
N VAL A 113 3.97 -11.88 15.84
CA VAL A 113 5.09 -10.96 16.03
C VAL A 113 4.89 -10.09 17.27
N SER A 114 3.65 -9.76 17.66
CA SER A 114 3.37 -9.00 18.88
C SER A 114 3.82 -9.73 20.15
N SER A 115 3.93 -11.05 20.12
CA SER A 115 4.48 -11.82 21.25
C SER A 115 5.98 -11.56 21.46
N LEU A 116 6.69 -11.13 20.42
CA LEU A 116 8.11 -10.79 20.49
C LEU A 116 8.36 -9.39 21.08
N THR A 117 7.34 -8.53 21.12
CA THR A 117 7.43 -7.14 21.67
C THR A 117 7.63 -7.13 23.18
N GLN A 118 7.51 -8.26 23.86
CA GLN A 118 7.79 -8.38 25.31
C GLN A 118 9.30 -8.38 25.62
N ASP A 119 10.14 -8.46 24.61
CA ASP A 119 11.59 -8.38 24.76
C ASP A 119 12.01 -6.91 24.95
N GLU A 120 12.69 -6.60 26.06
CA GLU A 120 13.20 -5.25 26.36
C GLU A 120 14.17 -4.68 25.30
N THR A 121 14.64 -5.53 24.42
CA THR A 121 15.53 -5.16 23.30
C THR A 121 14.80 -4.52 22.12
N ILE A 122 13.48 -4.62 22.06
CA ILE A 122 12.64 -4.14 20.98
C ILE A 122 11.89 -2.88 21.41
N GLU A 123 12.13 -1.77 20.69
CA GLU A 123 11.45 -0.49 20.94
C GLU A 123 10.10 -0.40 20.25
N GLU A 124 10.04 -0.89 19.01
CA GLU A 124 8.85 -0.78 18.18
C GLU A 124 8.79 -1.93 17.19
N VAL A 125 7.61 -2.53 17.02
CA VAL A 125 7.31 -3.51 15.97
C VAL A 125 6.11 -3.02 15.18
N ASN A 126 6.27 -2.94 13.87
CA ASN A 126 5.21 -2.53 12.98
C ASN A 126 5.04 -3.55 11.84
N VAL A 127 3.80 -4.00 11.61
CA VAL A 127 3.46 -4.87 10.49
C VAL A 127 2.68 -4.05 9.48
N THR A 128 3.17 -4.01 8.24
CA THR A 128 2.56 -3.23 7.15
C THR A 128 2.36 -4.09 5.91
N ARG A 129 1.39 -3.71 5.08
CA ARG A 129 1.20 -4.31 3.75
C ARG A 129 1.95 -3.51 2.70
N TYR A 130 2.32 -4.18 1.64
CA TYR A 130 2.76 -3.49 0.44
C TYR A 130 1.58 -2.77 -0.19
N ASP A 131 1.67 -1.46 -0.25
CA ASP A 131 0.74 -0.62 -1.00
C ASP A 131 1.53 0.03 -2.15
N ALA A 132 1.25 -0.42 -3.38
CA ALA A 132 1.86 0.17 -4.57
C ALA A 132 1.44 1.63 -4.75
N ASN A 133 0.27 2.02 -4.21
CA ASN A 133 -0.26 3.38 -4.29
C ASN A 133 0.32 4.30 -3.19
N ALA A 134 1.03 3.75 -2.20
CA ALA A 134 1.72 4.53 -1.16
C ALA A 134 3.00 5.22 -1.66
N THR A 135 3.33 5.11 -2.96
CA THR A 135 4.45 5.86 -3.53
C THR A 135 4.16 7.35 -3.46
N PRO A 136 5.04 8.16 -2.83
CA PRO A 136 4.80 9.59 -2.73
C PRO A 136 4.73 10.21 -4.13
N ILE A 137 3.60 10.82 -4.44
CA ILE A 137 3.37 11.53 -5.73
C ILE A 137 4.09 12.87 -5.79
N MET A 138 4.46 13.41 -4.61
CA MET A 138 5.15 14.69 -4.51
C MET A 138 6.03 14.72 -3.26
N THR A 139 7.23 15.25 -3.40
CA THR A 139 8.13 15.53 -2.27
C THR A 139 8.33 17.03 -2.14
N ILE A 140 8.00 17.59 -0.98
CA ILE A 140 8.14 19.01 -0.69
C ILE A 140 9.31 19.22 0.26
N ALA A 141 10.30 20.00 -0.16
CA ALA A 141 11.40 20.43 0.69
C ALA A 141 11.05 21.74 1.40
N LEU A 142 11.08 21.73 2.74
CA LEU A 142 10.85 22.93 3.54
C LEU A 142 12.20 23.51 3.98
N THR A 143 12.43 24.78 3.62
CA THR A 143 13.63 25.52 4.02
C THR A 143 13.23 26.85 4.64
N HIS A 144 13.98 27.30 5.65
CA HIS A 144 13.78 28.60 6.28
C HIS A 144 15.12 29.23 6.64
N ASN A 145 15.27 30.53 6.39
CA ASN A 145 16.56 31.22 6.58
C ASN A 145 16.86 31.54 8.05
N GLU A 146 15.84 31.71 8.89
CA GLU A 146 15.98 32.13 10.29
C GLU A 146 15.85 30.96 11.27
N VAL A 147 15.06 29.95 10.96
CA VAL A 147 14.88 28.74 11.80
C VAL A 147 15.98 27.76 11.50
N LYS A 148 16.95 27.64 12.38
CA LYS A 148 18.09 26.71 12.25
C LYS A 148 17.82 25.35 12.90
N ASP A 149 16.80 25.25 13.77
CA ASP A 149 16.43 24.00 14.43
C ASP A 149 15.49 23.18 13.53
N MET A 150 15.98 22.02 13.12
CA MET A 150 15.21 21.07 12.29
C MET A 150 13.97 20.54 13.01
N ASN A 151 13.96 20.48 14.34
CA ASN A 151 12.79 20.05 15.12
C ASN A 151 11.68 21.11 15.09
N GLU A 152 12.03 22.38 15.06
CA GLU A 152 11.07 23.47 14.94
C GLU A 152 10.46 23.51 13.53
N LEU A 153 11.29 23.36 12.50
CA LEU A 153 10.82 23.22 11.11
C LEU A 153 9.89 22.02 10.94
N ARG A 154 10.20 20.89 11.56
CA ARG A 154 9.36 19.69 11.55
C ARG A 154 8.00 19.95 12.19
N LYS A 155 7.95 20.62 13.35
CA LYS A 155 6.69 20.99 14.01
C LYS A 155 5.83 21.90 13.14
N ILE A 156 6.44 22.85 12.43
CA ILE A 156 5.73 23.72 11.48
C ILE A 156 5.14 22.90 10.33
N ALA A 157 5.94 22.00 9.75
CA ALA A 157 5.47 21.12 8.68
C ALA A 157 4.30 20.22 9.11
N GLU A 158 4.40 19.59 10.29
CA GLU A 158 3.38 18.68 10.80
C GLU A 158 2.08 19.40 11.24
N ASN A 159 2.20 20.55 11.90
CA ASN A 159 1.05 21.23 12.49
C ASN A 159 0.29 22.17 11.53
N TYR A 160 1.02 22.78 10.59
CA TYR A 160 0.43 23.75 9.67
C TYR A 160 0.31 23.20 8.25
N MET A 161 1.42 22.78 7.64
CA MET A 161 1.42 22.40 6.23
C MET A 161 0.67 21.09 5.97
N ARG A 162 0.88 20.08 6.80
CA ARG A 162 0.18 18.79 6.64
C ARG A 162 -1.33 18.95 6.70
N ASN A 163 -1.83 19.75 7.64
CA ASN A 163 -3.27 19.93 7.82
C ASN A 163 -3.91 20.67 6.64
N GLU A 164 -3.21 21.64 6.04
CA GLU A 164 -3.71 22.34 4.86
C GLU A 164 -3.66 21.44 3.61
N LEU A 165 -2.60 20.63 3.45
CA LEU A 165 -2.48 19.70 2.32
C LEU A 165 -3.55 18.59 2.36
N VAL A 166 -3.90 18.09 3.55
CA VAL A 166 -4.96 17.04 3.71
C VAL A 166 -6.35 17.59 3.38
N ARG A 167 -6.55 18.91 3.41
CA ARG A 167 -7.83 19.55 3.08
C ARG A 167 -8.04 19.79 1.58
N VAL A 168 -7.01 19.60 0.77
CA VAL A 168 -7.13 19.74 -0.68
C VAL A 168 -7.84 18.52 -1.22
N ASP A 169 -9.05 18.72 -1.74
CA ASP A 169 -9.81 17.68 -2.42
C ASP A 169 -9.12 17.32 -3.75
N GLY A 170 -8.73 16.05 -3.90
CA GLY A 170 -8.06 15.55 -5.09
C GLY A 170 -8.11 14.04 -5.20
#